data_2c9307eb46ba90f910e207c1cf5e052e
#
_entry.id   2c9307eb46ba90f910e207c1cf5e052e
#
_cell.length_a   1.000
_cell.length_b   1.000
_cell.length_c   1.000
_cell.angle_alpha   90.00
_cell.angle_beta   90.00
_cell.angle_gamma   90.00
#
_symmetry.space_group_name_H-M   'P 1'
#
loop_
_entity.id
_entity.type
_entity.pdbx_description
1 polymer ?
#
loop_
_entity_poly.entity_id
_entity_poly.type
_entity_poly.pdbx_seq_one_letter_code
_entity_poly.pdbx_strand_id
1 'polypeptide(L)'
;MHAILGFAVALLLQAQDTKTEPFLKDIENFEAKDKKSPPPENEIVAVGSSSIRFWQSTEAFPDLKIINRGFGGSMMSDSLHYCDRIITKYKPRIVVVFAGGNDINAKRTPERVADDYKALCGKIHAELPKTKIYFISLYPNVQRKSQDPACMKVNELIEKFTKTDPRLGYIDTQSKLRAEDGGPRPELLRPDGLHMNDDGYKIWNEIVGAVLRKAP
;
A
#
# COMPACT_ATOMS: atom_id res chain seq x y z
N MET A 1 22.41 -17.90 -68.83
CA MET A 1 21.95 -18.60 -67.64
C MET A 1 22.22 -17.71 -66.43
N HIS A 2 21.24 -16.93 -65.95
CA HIS A 2 21.35 -16.09 -64.77
C HIS A 2 20.50 -16.67 -63.68
N ALA A 3 21.11 -17.14 -62.60
CA ALA A 3 20.45 -17.63 -61.41
C ALA A 3 20.10 -16.46 -60.49
N ILE A 4 18.82 -16.27 -60.25
CA ILE A 4 18.28 -15.30 -59.30
C ILE A 4 18.22 -16.00 -57.95
N LEU A 5 19.08 -15.61 -56.98
CA LEU A 5 18.97 -16.02 -55.59
C LEU A 5 17.88 -15.16 -54.91
N GLY A 6 16.74 -15.80 -54.56
CA GLY A 6 15.74 -15.18 -53.74
C GLY A 6 16.13 -15.22 -52.26
N PHE A 7 16.29 -14.04 -51.64
CA PHE A 7 16.42 -13.89 -50.19
C PHE A 7 15.05 -13.96 -49.55
N ALA A 8 14.74 -15.05 -48.84
CA ALA A 8 13.58 -15.14 -47.97
C ALA A 8 13.92 -14.43 -46.64
N VAL A 9 13.35 -13.27 -46.43
CA VAL A 9 13.41 -12.57 -45.10
C VAL A 9 12.34 -13.24 -44.22
N ALA A 10 12.78 -14.08 -43.29
CA ALA A 10 11.94 -14.60 -42.25
C ALA A 10 11.68 -13.53 -41.21
N LEU A 11 10.49 -12.93 -41.21
CA LEU A 11 9.99 -12.09 -40.13
C LEU A 11 9.76 -12.96 -38.91
N LEU A 12 10.69 -12.97 -37.97
CA LEU A 12 10.48 -13.48 -36.62
C LEU A 12 9.53 -12.52 -35.90
N LEU A 13 8.24 -12.84 -35.89
CA LEU A 13 7.30 -12.26 -34.91
C LEU A 13 7.76 -12.76 -33.53
N GLN A 14 8.46 -11.90 -32.79
CA GLN A 14 8.60 -12.07 -31.35
C GLN A 14 7.20 -11.93 -30.73
N ALA A 15 6.61 -13.06 -30.33
CA ALA A 15 5.48 -13.04 -29.44
C ALA A 15 5.93 -12.30 -28.18
N GLN A 16 5.48 -11.06 -28.01
CA GLN A 16 5.60 -10.36 -26.74
C GLN A 16 4.77 -11.18 -25.75
N ASP A 17 5.45 -11.85 -24.85
CA ASP A 17 4.86 -12.46 -23.68
C ASP A 17 4.20 -11.32 -22.88
N THR A 18 2.91 -11.10 -23.11
CA THR A 18 2.11 -10.16 -22.34
C THR A 18 1.93 -10.75 -20.95
N LYS A 19 2.97 -10.72 -20.13
CA LYS A 19 2.84 -10.83 -18.68
C LYS A 19 1.82 -9.77 -18.29
N THR A 20 0.59 -10.20 -18.02
CA THR A 20 -0.43 -9.31 -17.49
C THR A 20 0.09 -8.74 -16.18
N GLU A 21 0.48 -7.48 -16.19
CA GLU A 21 0.89 -6.78 -14.96
C GLU A 21 -0.33 -6.70 -14.05
N PRO A 22 -0.32 -7.37 -12.90
CA PRO A 22 -1.44 -7.30 -11.98
C PRO A 22 -1.68 -5.84 -11.59
N PHE A 23 -2.96 -5.43 -11.51
CA PHE A 23 -3.38 -4.07 -11.14
C PHE A 23 -3.03 -2.95 -12.14
N LEU A 24 -2.49 -3.23 -13.31
CA LEU A 24 -2.14 -2.19 -14.30
C LEU A 24 -3.32 -1.23 -14.56
N LYS A 25 -4.52 -1.77 -14.68
CA LYS A 25 -5.74 -0.96 -14.90
C LYS A 25 -6.05 -0.01 -13.74
N ASP A 26 -5.80 -0.41 -12.49
CA ASP A 26 -5.99 0.48 -11.34
C ASP A 26 -4.99 1.64 -11.41
N ILE A 27 -3.75 1.36 -11.77
CA ILE A 27 -2.67 2.35 -11.90
C ILE A 27 -2.97 3.33 -13.04
N GLU A 28 -3.36 2.83 -14.22
CA GLU A 28 -3.78 3.65 -15.36
C GLU A 28 -4.99 4.55 -15.02
N ASN A 29 -5.93 4.05 -14.21
CA ASN A 29 -7.05 4.83 -13.71
C ASN A 29 -6.60 5.99 -12.81
N PHE A 30 -5.59 5.78 -11.95
CA PHE A 30 -5.00 6.86 -11.17
C PHE A 30 -4.37 7.92 -12.09
N GLU A 31 -3.57 7.48 -13.07
CA GLU A 31 -2.92 8.38 -14.03
C GLU A 31 -3.93 9.18 -14.88
N ALA A 32 -5.02 8.53 -15.30
CA ALA A 32 -6.08 9.20 -16.05
C ALA A 32 -6.82 10.26 -15.22
N LYS A 33 -7.02 10.00 -13.90
CA LYS A 33 -7.58 11.00 -12.98
C LYS A 33 -6.61 12.15 -12.77
N ASP A 34 -5.32 11.87 -12.58
CA ASP A 34 -4.27 12.86 -12.39
C ASP A 34 -4.13 13.79 -13.60
N LYS A 35 -4.27 13.26 -14.83
CA LYS A 35 -4.28 14.09 -16.06
C LYS A 35 -5.42 15.10 -16.07
N LYS A 36 -6.59 14.74 -15.52
CA LYS A 36 -7.77 15.63 -15.46
C LYS A 36 -7.68 16.63 -14.31
N SER A 37 -7.13 16.21 -13.18
CA SER A 37 -6.98 17.00 -11.96
C SER A 37 -5.65 16.64 -11.29
N PRO A 38 -4.54 17.28 -11.68
CA PRO A 38 -3.23 17.00 -11.12
C PRO A 38 -3.24 17.21 -9.60
N PRO A 39 -2.87 16.20 -8.81
CA PRO A 39 -2.72 16.38 -7.38
C PRO A 39 -1.51 17.27 -7.08
N PRO A 40 -1.56 18.04 -5.98
CA PRO A 40 -0.43 18.88 -5.59
C PRO A 40 0.78 18.03 -5.16
N GLU A 41 1.97 18.57 -5.39
CA GLU A 41 3.22 18.02 -4.85
C GLU A 41 3.38 18.34 -3.36
N ASN A 42 4.28 17.63 -2.69
CA ASN A 42 4.66 17.84 -1.29
C ASN A 42 3.51 17.61 -0.29
N GLU A 43 2.56 16.78 -0.65
CA GLU A 43 1.41 16.40 0.20
C GLU A 43 1.59 14.98 0.77
N ILE A 44 0.52 14.39 1.27
CA ILE A 44 0.51 13.05 1.84
C ILE A 44 0.05 12.06 0.77
N VAL A 45 0.78 10.97 0.56
CA VAL A 45 0.33 9.84 -0.26
C VAL A 45 -0.02 8.68 0.66
N ALA A 46 -1.26 8.19 0.55
CA ALA A 46 -1.69 6.94 1.19
C ALA A 46 -1.70 5.81 0.15
N VAL A 47 -0.89 4.78 0.38
CA VAL A 47 -0.71 3.65 -0.54
C VAL A 47 -0.98 2.32 0.17
N GLY A 48 -1.48 1.34 -0.57
CA GLY A 48 -1.71 -0.01 -0.09
C GLY A 48 -2.96 -0.66 -0.65
N SER A 49 -3.53 -1.57 0.12
CA SER A 49 -4.60 -2.45 -0.34
C SER A 49 -6.01 -1.85 -0.21
N SER A 50 -7.01 -2.72 -0.14
CA SER A 50 -8.43 -2.35 -0.09
C SER A 50 -8.79 -1.43 1.09
N SER A 51 -8.13 -1.54 2.24
CA SER A 51 -8.40 -0.64 3.37
C SER A 51 -7.99 0.80 3.06
N ILE A 52 -6.92 1.02 2.29
CA ILE A 52 -6.59 2.37 1.77
C ILE A 52 -7.59 2.77 0.69
N ARG A 53 -7.93 1.88 -0.25
CA ARG A 53 -8.90 2.17 -1.31
C ARG A 53 -10.26 2.62 -0.74
N PHE A 54 -10.72 2.01 0.34
CA PHE A 54 -12.01 2.33 0.97
C PHE A 54 -11.94 3.50 1.95
N TRP A 55 -10.75 3.95 2.29
CA TRP A 55 -10.56 5.05 3.22
C TRP A 55 -10.98 6.38 2.60
N GLN A 56 -12.03 6.97 3.14
CA GLN A 56 -12.53 8.28 2.75
C GLN A 56 -11.67 9.40 3.39
N SER A 57 -10.38 9.40 3.08
CA SER A 57 -9.39 10.24 3.75
C SER A 57 -9.62 11.74 3.54
N THR A 58 -10.13 12.14 2.38
CA THR A 58 -10.43 13.55 2.09
C THR A 58 -11.59 14.08 2.94
N GLU A 59 -12.58 13.25 3.20
CA GLU A 59 -13.72 13.59 4.06
C GLU A 59 -13.33 13.58 5.54
N ALA A 60 -12.51 12.59 5.93
CA ALA A 60 -12.02 12.45 7.30
C ALA A 60 -11.06 13.57 7.71
N PHE A 61 -10.31 14.13 6.77
CA PHE A 61 -9.26 15.12 7.00
C PHE A 61 -9.36 16.27 5.98
N PRO A 62 -10.35 17.16 6.12
CA PRO A 62 -10.48 18.33 5.22
C PRO A 62 -9.32 19.32 5.33
N ASP A 63 -8.58 19.25 6.44
CA ASP A 63 -7.38 20.04 6.73
C ASP A 63 -6.08 19.45 6.16
N LEU A 64 -6.11 18.20 5.71
CA LEU A 64 -4.96 17.50 5.13
C LEU A 64 -5.25 17.10 3.67
N LYS A 65 -4.30 17.32 2.78
CA LYS A 65 -4.40 16.84 1.42
C LYS A 65 -3.78 15.46 1.32
N ILE A 66 -4.63 14.43 1.20
CA ILE A 66 -4.22 13.04 1.12
C ILE A 66 -4.53 12.49 -0.28
N ILE A 67 -3.50 12.15 -1.02
CA ILE A 67 -3.59 11.49 -2.32
C ILE A 67 -3.76 9.99 -2.07
N ASN A 68 -4.99 9.48 -2.23
CA ASN A 68 -5.28 8.06 -2.02
C ASN A 68 -4.88 7.25 -3.25
N ARG A 69 -3.97 6.29 -3.06
CA ARG A 69 -3.47 5.33 -4.06
C ARG A 69 -3.63 3.89 -3.57
N GLY A 70 -4.76 3.63 -2.90
CA GLY A 70 -5.17 2.28 -2.52
C GLY A 70 -5.77 1.51 -3.69
N PHE A 71 -5.35 0.26 -3.90
CA PHE A 71 -5.91 -0.64 -4.91
C PHE A 71 -6.18 -2.02 -4.30
N GLY A 72 -7.42 -2.50 -4.49
CA GLY A 72 -7.96 -3.65 -3.77
C GLY A 72 -7.25 -4.95 -4.10
N GLY A 73 -6.92 -5.75 -3.09
CA GLY A 73 -6.25 -7.04 -3.27
C GLY A 73 -4.73 -6.98 -3.37
N SER A 74 -4.14 -5.77 -3.48
CA SER A 74 -2.70 -5.62 -3.63
C SER A 74 -1.91 -6.09 -2.41
N MET A 75 -0.69 -6.54 -2.68
CA MET A 75 0.32 -6.94 -1.72
C MET A 75 1.35 -5.82 -1.51
N MET A 76 2.27 -5.98 -0.55
CA MET A 76 3.36 -5.04 -0.32
C MET A 76 4.27 -4.92 -1.55
N SER A 77 4.56 -6.05 -2.20
CA SER A 77 5.35 -6.08 -3.43
C SER A 77 4.72 -5.32 -4.60
N ASP A 78 3.38 -5.20 -4.66
CA ASP A 78 2.72 -4.43 -5.72
C ASP A 78 2.91 -2.92 -5.49
N SER A 79 2.85 -2.48 -4.23
CA SER A 79 3.18 -1.09 -3.86
C SER A 79 4.64 -0.75 -4.20
N LEU A 80 5.57 -1.70 -4.00
CA LEU A 80 6.97 -1.57 -4.38
C LEU A 80 7.13 -1.52 -5.91
N HIS A 81 6.46 -2.41 -6.64
CA HIS A 81 6.52 -2.48 -8.10
C HIS A 81 6.08 -1.16 -8.76
N TYR A 82 4.96 -0.63 -8.32
CA TYR A 82 4.38 0.61 -8.87
C TYR A 82 4.84 1.89 -8.18
N CYS A 83 5.85 1.84 -7.30
CA CYS A 83 6.29 2.96 -6.47
C CYS A 83 6.44 4.28 -7.25
N ASP A 84 7.09 4.23 -8.41
CA ASP A 84 7.38 5.42 -9.23
C ASP A 84 6.10 6.04 -9.80
N ARG A 85 5.11 5.21 -10.11
CA ARG A 85 3.84 5.62 -10.72
C ARG A 85 2.80 6.10 -9.71
N ILE A 86 2.88 5.64 -8.44
CA ILE A 86 1.84 5.92 -7.42
C ILE A 86 2.36 6.62 -6.18
N ILE A 87 3.68 6.79 -6.01
CA ILE A 87 4.28 7.44 -4.85
C ILE A 87 5.25 8.54 -5.26
N THR A 88 6.43 8.20 -5.81
CA THR A 88 7.54 9.15 -5.94
C THR A 88 7.25 10.28 -6.91
N LYS A 89 6.44 10.04 -7.95
CA LYS A 89 6.03 11.09 -8.90
C LYS A 89 5.33 12.29 -8.26
N TYR A 90 4.70 12.12 -7.08
CA TYR A 90 4.02 13.20 -6.35
C TYR A 90 4.94 13.97 -5.41
N LYS A 91 6.18 13.54 -5.26
CA LYS A 91 7.18 14.11 -4.33
C LYS A 91 6.59 14.34 -2.93
N PRO A 92 5.96 13.32 -2.31
CA PRO A 92 5.24 13.51 -1.06
C PRO A 92 6.20 13.86 0.10
N ARG A 93 5.74 14.72 1.03
CA ARG A 93 6.42 14.91 2.33
C ARG A 93 6.19 13.73 3.27
N ILE A 94 5.02 13.06 3.13
CA ILE A 94 4.65 11.89 3.93
C ILE A 94 4.08 10.80 3.02
N VAL A 95 4.49 9.57 3.26
CA VAL A 95 3.85 8.36 2.72
C VAL A 95 3.27 7.56 3.87
N VAL A 96 2.01 7.14 3.73
CA VAL A 96 1.33 6.24 4.67
C VAL A 96 1.08 4.92 3.97
N VAL A 97 1.54 3.81 4.55
CA VAL A 97 1.48 2.48 3.94
C VAL A 97 0.59 1.55 4.77
N PHE A 98 -0.39 0.91 4.12
CA PHE A 98 -1.15 -0.20 4.71
C PHE A 98 -1.25 -1.35 3.69
N ALA A 99 -0.40 -2.34 3.84
CA ALA A 99 -0.39 -3.58 3.05
C ALA A 99 0.25 -4.72 3.87
N GLY A 100 0.04 -5.97 3.46
CA GLY A 100 0.61 -7.16 4.12
C GLY A 100 -0.43 -8.24 4.44
N GLY A 101 -1.67 -7.87 4.72
CA GLY A 101 -2.73 -8.85 4.99
C GLY A 101 -3.03 -9.76 3.78
N ASN A 102 -2.94 -9.24 2.56
CA ASN A 102 -3.11 -10.04 1.34
C ASN A 102 -1.88 -10.93 1.07
N ASP A 103 -0.70 -10.46 1.44
CA ASP A 103 0.54 -11.25 1.37
C ASP A 103 0.43 -12.49 2.25
N ILE A 104 0.02 -12.34 3.52
CA ILE A 104 -0.20 -13.45 4.45
C ILE A 104 -1.29 -14.38 3.93
N ASN A 105 -2.38 -13.84 3.36
CA ASN A 105 -3.43 -14.65 2.73
C ASN A 105 -2.92 -15.44 1.52
N ALA A 106 -1.97 -14.88 0.77
CA ALA A 106 -1.27 -15.56 -0.33
C ALA A 106 -0.12 -16.48 0.15
N LYS A 107 -0.08 -16.79 1.45
CA LYS A 107 0.92 -17.68 2.08
C LYS A 107 2.37 -17.17 2.02
N ARG A 108 2.57 -15.86 1.87
CA ARG A 108 3.90 -15.27 2.05
C ARG A 108 4.26 -15.22 3.52
N THR A 109 5.55 -15.31 3.83
CA THR A 109 6.01 -15.22 5.22
C THR A 109 6.01 -13.78 5.73
N PRO A 110 5.86 -13.55 7.05
CA PRO A 110 5.97 -12.22 7.64
C PRO A 110 7.29 -11.51 7.32
N GLU A 111 8.39 -12.26 7.26
CA GLU A 111 9.72 -11.77 6.93
C GLU A 111 9.75 -11.22 5.50
N ARG A 112 9.13 -11.94 4.54
CA ARG A 112 9.03 -11.48 3.15
C ARG A 112 8.24 -10.17 3.06
N VAL A 113 7.15 -10.03 3.78
CA VAL A 113 6.36 -8.79 3.81
C VAL A 113 7.18 -7.62 4.37
N ALA A 114 7.91 -7.88 5.47
CA ALA A 114 8.78 -6.88 6.06
C ALA A 114 9.94 -6.49 5.12
N ASP A 115 10.50 -7.43 4.38
CA ASP A 115 11.58 -7.15 3.41
C ASP A 115 11.07 -6.37 2.20
N ASP A 116 9.88 -6.67 1.68
CA ASP A 116 9.24 -5.88 0.64
C ASP A 116 8.94 -4.44 1.13
N TYR A 117 8.54 -4.25 2.41
CA TYR A 117 8.38 -2.92 3.00
C TYR A 117 9.71 -2.16 3.12
N LYS A 118 10.77 -2.81 3.58
CA LYS A 118 12.12 -2.22 3.64
C LYS A 118 12.59 -1.77 2.24
N ALA A 119 12.37 -2.62 1.24
CA ALA A 119 12.71 -2.31 -0.14
C ALA A 119 11.90 -1.10 -0.67
N LEU A 120 10.61 -1.01 -0.33
CA LEU A 120 9.77 0.14 -0.66
C LEU A 120 10.31 1.43 -0.01
N CYS A 121 10.64 1.39 1.28
CA CYS A 121 11.25 2.54 1.98
C CYS A 121 12.56 2.95 1.34
N GLY A 122 13.44 2.00 1.02
CA GLY A 122 14.72 2.25 0.35
C GLY A 122 14.53 2.90 -1.01
N LYS A 123 13.58 2.40 -1.81
CA LYS A 123 13.25 2.96 -3.13
C LYS A 123 12.73 4.40 -3.03
N ILE A 124 11.82 4.68 -2.10
CA ILE A 124 11.31 6.03 -1.87
C ILE A 124 12.45 6.98 -1.43
N HIS A 125 13.27 6.56 -0.46
CA HIS A 125 14.35 7.40 0.05
C HIS A 125 15.51 7.62 -0.93
N ALA A 126 15.71 6.73 -1.91
CA ALA A 126 16.69 6.94 -2.98
C ALA A 126 16.35 8.16 -3.85
N GLU A 127 15.06 8.41 -4.08
CA GLU A 127 14.60 9.56 -4.87
C GLU A 127 14.23 10.76 -3.98
N LEU A 128 13.63 10.49 -2.82
CA LEU A 128 13.04 11.47 -1.93
C LEU A 128 13.60 11.33 -0.51
N PRO A 129 14.85 11.73 -0.26
CA PRO A 129 15.56 11.41 0.99
C PRO A 129 14.98 12.07 2.25
N LYS A 130 14.07 13.05 2.12
CA LYS A 130 13.43 13.74 3.25
C LYS A 130 12.03 13.23 3.57
N THR A 131 11.42 12.41 2.70
CA THR A 131 10.06 11.90 2.88
C THR A 131 9.94 11.08 4.16
N LYS A 132 8.93 11.38 4.98
CA LYS A 132 8.56 10.53 6.12
C LYS A 132 7.70 9.37 5.64
N ILE A 133 7.94 8.17 6.18
CA ILE A 133 7.16 6.98 5.79
C ILE A 133 6.58 6.35 7.06
N TYR A 134 5.26 6.23 7.11
CA TYR A 134 4.54 5.61 8.21
C TYR A 134 3.88 4.31 7.77
N PHE A 135 4.12 3.25 8.52
CA PHE A 135 3.36 2.01 8.37
C PHE A 135 2.20 2.00 9.35
N ILE A 136 1.00 1.74 8.86
CA ILE A 136 -0.17 1.53 9.71
C ILE A 136 -0.28 0.03 10.01
N SER A 137 -0.42 -0.33 11.27
CA SER A 137 -0.47 -1.72 11.71
C SER A 137 -1.63 -2.51 11.09
N LEU A 138 -1.36 -3.74 10.72
CA LEU A 138 -2.39 -4.68 10.31
C LEU A 138 -3.29 -5.00 11.51
N TYR A 139 -4.60 -4.97 11.32
CA TYR A 139 -5.60 -5.21 12.35
C TYR A 139 -6.23 -6.60 12.23
N PRO A 140 -6.73 -7.17 13.35
CA PRO A 140 -7.40 -8.47 13.34
C PRO A 140 -8.76 -8.38 12.63
N ASN A 141 -9.14 -9.44 11.95
CA ASN A 141 -10.44 -9.51 11.29
C ASN A 141 -11.04 -10.93 11.42
N VAL A 142 -12.35 -11.04 11.28
CA VAL A 142 -13.09 -12.30 11.47
C VAL A 142 -12.78 -13.28 10.35
N GLN A 143 -12.80 -12.80 9.09
CA GLN A 143 -12.63 -13.64 7.91
C GLN A 143 -11.29 -14.37 7.87
N ARG A 144 -10.23 -13.76 8.40
CA ARG A 144 -8.87 -14.29 8.39
C ARG A 144 -8.29 -14.44 9.80
N LYS A 145 -9.13 -14.79 10.78
CA LYS A 145 -8.73 -14.90 12.20
C LYS A 145 -7.52 -15.82 12.39
N SER A 146 -7.43 -16.93 11.66
CA SER A 146 -6.29 -17.86 11.72
C SER A 146 -4.96 -17.27 11.25
N GLN A 147 -4.99 -16.18 10.49
CA GLN A 147 -3.80 -15.49 9.96
C GLN A 147 -3.30 -14.38 10.90
N ASP A 148 -4.06 -14.05 11.95
CA ASP A 148 -3.74 -12.95 12.85
C ASP A 148 -2.34 -13.07 13.49
N PRO A 149 -1.86 -14.25 13.97
CA PRO A 149 -0.51 -14.36 14.50
C PRO A 149 0.58 -13.98 13.48
N ALA A 150 0.39 -14.32 12.20
CA ALA A 150 1.31 -13.94 11.14
C ALA A 150 1.25 -12.42 10.85
N CYS A 151 0.05 -11.82 10.87
CA CYS A 151 -0.11 -10.36 10.74
C CYS A 151 0.54 -9.62 11.92
N MET A 152 0.41 -10.13 13.15
CA MET A 152 1.10 -9.57 14.31
C MET A 152 2.62 -9.65 14.15
N LYS A 153 3.13 -10.74 13.57
CA LYS A 153 4.58 -10.87 13.31
C LYS A 153 5.06 -9.87 12.24
N VAL A 154 4.25 -9.58 11.21
CA VAL A 154 4.54 -8.50 10.26
C VAL A 154 4.63 -7.15 11.00
N ASN A 155 3.65 -6.86 11.87
CA ASN A 155 3.62 -5.62 12.65
C ASN A 155 4.89 -5.47 13.51
N GLU A 156 5.27 -6.51 14.24
CA GLU A 156 6.49 -6.54 15.08
C GLU A 156 7.75 -6.25 14.26
N LEU A 157 7.91 -6.96 13.13
CA LEU A 157 9.10 -6.82 12.28
C LEU A 157 9.21 -5.40 11.69
N ILE A 158 8.09 -4.86 11.23
CA ILE A 158 8.06 -3.52 10.65
C ILE A 158 8.24 -2.45 11.75
N GLU A 159 7.58 -2.60 12.89
CA GLU A 159 7.78 -1.67 14.01
C GLU A 159 9.24 -1.61 14.45
N LYS A 160 9.89 -2.78 14.58
CA LYS A 160 11.32 -2.86 14.90
C LYS A 160 12.17 -2.14 13.84
N PHE A 161 11.85 -2.31 12.57
CA PHE A 161 12.57 -1.64 11.49
C PHE A 161 12.37 -0.13 11.51
N THR A 162 11.17 0.37 11.78
CA THR A 162 10.93 1.82 11.81
C THR A 162 11.74 2.54 12.89
N LYS A 163 12.20 1.85 13.93
CA LYS A 163 13.06 2.41 14.99
C LYS A 163 14.51 2.63 14.55
N THR A 164 14.90 2.14 13.36
CA THR A 164 16.28 2.26 12.85
C THR A 164 16.55 3.55 12.06
N ASP A 165 15.49 4.28 11.68
CA ASP A 165 15.58 5.51 10.89
C ASP A 165 14.54 6.53 11.35
N PRO A 166 14.93 7.77 11.74
CA PRO A 166 14.00 8.79 12.23
C PRO A 166 13.01 9.30 11.17
N ARG A 167 13.19 8.93 9.91
CA ARG A 167 12.24 9.22 8.83
C ARG A 167 11.10 8.20 8.75
N LEU A 168 11.23 7.07 9.44
CA LEU A 168 10.24 5.99 9.48
C LEU A 168 9.41 6.08 10.76
N GLY A 169 8.14 5.67 10.66
CA GLY A 169 7.24 5.61 11.81
C GLY A 169 6.28 4.43 11.72
N TYR A 170 5.74 4.07 12.87
CA TYR A 170 4.73 3.02 13.02
C TYR A 170 3.49 3.62 13.67
N ILE A 171 2.32 3.38 13.08
CA ILE A 171 1.04 3.85 13.59
C ILE A 171 0.27 2.65 14.13
N ASP A 172 0.20 2.52 15.44
CA ASP A 172 -0.50 1.43 16.09
C ASP A 172 -2.02 1.67 16.12
N THR A 173 -2.71 1.20 15.12
CA THR A 173 -4.18 1.17 15.07
C THR A 173 -4.74 -0.14 15.62
N GLN A 174 -3.98 -1.24 15.52
CA GLN A 174 -4.44 -2.56 15.91
C GLN A 174 -4.84 -2.67 17.39
N SER A 175 -4.12 -2.01 18.29
CA SER A 175 -4.40 -2.06 19.73
C SER A 175 -5.81 -1.55 20.08
N LYS A 176 -6.36 -0.60 19.32
CA LYS A 176 -7.73 -0.09 19.51
C LYS A 176 -8.78 -0.84 18.69
N LEU A 177 -8.34 -1.60 17.68
CA LEU A 177 -9.21 -2.42 16.83
C LEU A 177 -9.30 -3.87 17.30
N ARG A 178 -8.66 -4.22 18.42
CA ARG A 178 -8.78 -5.52 19.10
C ARG A 178 -9.78 -5.46 20.24
N ALA A 179 -10.46 -6.57 20.46
CA ALA A 179 -11.22 -6.81 21.67
C ALA A 179 -10.30 -7.10 22.87
N GLU A 180 -10.83 -7.09 24.08
CA GLU A 180 -10.06 -7.35 25.30
C GLU A 180 -9.42 -8.75 25.33
N ASP A 181 -10.05 -9.74 24.68
CA ASP A 181 -9.51 -11.09 24.51
C ASP A 181 -8.40 -11.18 23.43
N GLY A 182 -8.06 -10.06 22.82
CA GLY A 182 -7.08 -9.95 21.74
C GLY A 182 -7.62 -10.31 20.34
N GLY A 183 -8.87 -10.72 20.23
CA GLY A 183 -9.51 -11.08 18.97
C GLY A 183 -9.98 -9.88 18.13
N PRO A 184 -10.61 -10.14 16.97
CA PRO A 184 -11.25 -9.10 16.18
C PRO A 184 -12.49 -8.54 16.87
N ARG A 185 -12.84 -7.29 16.58
CA ARG A 185 -14.07 -6.63 16.98
C ARG A 185 -15.05 -6.62 15.80
N PRO A 186 -15.99 -7.60 15.74
CA PRO A 186 -16.89 -7.76 14.58
C PRO A 186 -17.74 -6.52 14.31
N GLU A 187 -18.11 -5.78 15.36
CA GLU A 187 -18.91 -4.55 15.28
C GLU A 187 -18.20 -3.40 14.55
N LEU A 188 -16.88 -3.48 14.38
CA LEU A 188 -16.07 -2.51 13.63
C LEU A 188 -15.84 -2.93 12.17
N LEU A 189 -16.40 -4.08 11.77
CA LEU A 189 -16.20 -4.65 10.44
C LEU A 189 -17.48 -4.62 9.62
N ARG A 190 -17.31 -4.60 8.31
CA ARG A 190 -18.38 -4.81 7.34
C ARG A 190 -18.90 -6.25 7.43
N PRO A 191 -20.05 -6.58 6.81
CA PRO A 191 -20.59 -7.95 6.81
C PRO A 191 -19.63 -9.01 6.23
N ASP A 192 -18.62 -8.59 5.44
CA ASP A 192 -17.58 -9.50 4.94
C ASP A 192 -16.61 -9.97 6.03
N GLY A 193 -16.67 -9.40 7.22
CA GLY A 193 -15.80 -9.73 8.34
C GLY A 193 -14.31 -9.43 8.13
N LEU A 194 -13.97 -8.67 7.07
CA LEU A 194 -12.60 -8.31 6.70
C LEU A 194 -12.33 -6.81 6.77
N HIS A 195 -13.17 -6.02 6.09
CA HIS A 195 -12.96 -4.59 5.95
C HIS A 195 -13.65 -3.82 7.08
N MET A 196 -13.03 -2.74 7.51
CA MET A 196 -13.64 -1.82 8.49
C MET A 196 -14.92 -1.19 7.94
N ASN A 197 -15.91 -1.03 8.82
CA ASN A 197 -17.06 -0.16 8.61
C ASN A 197 -16.72 1.28 9.05
N ASP A 198 -17.72 2.16 9.09
CA ASP A 198 -17.52 3.57 9.44
C ASP A 198 -17.01 3.76 10.87
N ASP A 199 -17.47 2.94 11.84
CA ASP A 199 -16.99 2.98 13.22
C ASP A 199 -15.52 2.53 13.33
N GLY A 200 -15.14 1.49 12.58
CA GLY A 200 -13.75 1.07 12.46
C GLY A 200 -12.86 2.18 11.88
N TYR A 201 -13.31 2.83 10.80
CA TYR A 201 -12.58 3.97 10.22
C TYR A 201 -12.56 5.19 11.12
N LYS A 202 -13.56 5.40 11.99
CA LYS A 202 -13.53 6.48 12.97
C LYS A 202 -12.36 6.33 13.95
N ILE A 203 -12.18 5.14 14.51
CA ILE A 203 -11.02 4.84 15.38
C ILE A 203 -9.71 4.99 14.62
N TRP A 204 -9.65 4.47 13.39
CA TRP A 204 -8.50 4.61 12.50
C TRP A 204 -8.15 6.08 12.28
N ASN A 205 -9.13 6.93 11.96
CA ASN A 205 -8.96 8.33 11.68
C ASN A 205 -8.45 9.11 12.90
N GLU A 206 -8.94 8.80 14.11
CA GLU A 206 -8.46 9.42 15.34
C GLU A 206 -6.95 9.20 15.53
N ILE A 207 -6.51 7.93 15.36
CA ILE A 207 -5.11 7.55 15.57
C ILE A 207 -4.21 8.09 14.46
N VAL A 208 -4.57 7.83 13.20
CA VAL A 208 -3.77 8.23 12.04
C VAL A 208 -3.70 9.75 11.95
N GLY A 209 -4.83 10.44 12.14
CA GLY A 209 -4.89 11.92 12.12
C GLY A 209 -4.03 12.58 13.20
N ALA A 210 -3.97 11.98 14.40
CA ALA A 210 -3.12 12.49 15.47
C ALA A 210 -1.62 12.44 15.12
N VAL A 211 -1.20 11.43 14.34
CA VAL A 211 0.18 11.31 13.86
C VAL A 211 0.44 12.27 12.70
N LEU A 212 -0.45 12.29 11.70
CA LEU A 212 -0.25 13.07 10.47
C LEU A 212 -0.21 14.58 10.71
N ARG A 213 -1.01 15.10 11.68
CA ARG A 213 -1.00 16.51 12.03
C ARG A 213 0.24 16.96 12.81
N LYS A 214 0.93 16.04 13.48
CA LYS A 214 2.18 16.30 14.20
C LYS A 214 3.43 16.10 13.35
N ALA A 215 3.28 15.38 12.22
CA ALA A 215 4.38 15.13 11.32
C ALA A 215 4.76 16.42 10.56
N PRO A 216 6.07 16.76 10.48
CA PRO A 216 6.56 17.98 9.85
C PRO A 216 6.28 18.03 8.35
#